data_686d6c15233d59354caedcfa1fa4b10b
#
_entry.id   686d6c15233d59354caedcfa1fa4b10b
#
_cell.length_a   1.000
_cell.length_b   1.000
_cell.length_c   1.000
_cell.angle_alpha   90.00
_cell.angle_beta   90.00
_cell.angle_gamma   90.00
#
_symmetry.space_group_name_H-M   'P 1'
#
loop_
_entity.id
_entity.type
_entity.pdbx_description
1 polymer ?
#
loop_
_entity_poly.entity_id
_entity_poly.type
_entity_poly.pdbx_seq_one_letter_code
_entity_poly.pdbx_strand_id
1 'polypeptide(L)'
;MDIRKYLCDENEKPLDRMVTDGGFVGIFRTIAVVGDSLSSGEFECKLPDKTLYMDMFDYSWGQYIARAAGCKVYNFSRGGMTAKEYCEGFAAAQSMWDTAKAAQAYIIALGANDLFGLRQPVGDLSDVCDEDYTKNTDNYAGRYCEVIQRYKKIAPDAKFFLLTMPSDGGDPESEHEKLLSAQTELMYKIAEHFDNCYVIDLNKYMPAQDPEYHENFYLHGHLNPCGYIFTAQVVMSYIDYIIRHNMADFRRVAYINTPYSDSNMK
;
A
#
# COMPACT_ATOMS: atom_id res chain seq x y z
N MET A 1 -7.03 35.11 -8.65
CA MET A 1 -6.32 33.98 -9.30
C MET A 1 -6.85 32.70 -8.68
N ASP A 2 -7.39 31.78 -9.47
CA ASP A 2 -7.87 30.51 -8.94
C ASP A 2 -6.65 29.57 -8.75
N ILE A 3 -6.32 29.27 -7.50
CA ILE A 3 -5.17 28.41 -7.15
C ILE A 3 -5.39 26.97 -7.59
N ARG A 4 -6.64 26.51 -7.71
CA ARG A 4 -6.95 25.13 -8.09
C ARG A 4 -6.35 24.73 -9.43
N LYS A 5 -6.29 25.64 -10.39
CA LYS A 5 -5.67 25.39 -11.70
C LYS A 5 -4.17 25.03 -11.65
N TYR A 6 -3.48 25.32 -10.53
CA TYR A 6 -2.09 24.91 -10.33
C TYR A 6 -1.96 23.56 -9.59
N LEU A 7 -3.06 23.11 -8.98
CA LEU A 7 -3.09 21.89 -8.17
C LEU A 7 -3.71 20.73 -8.94
N CYS A 8 -4.84 20.92 -9.59
CA CYS A 8 -5.57 19.87 -10.28
C CYS A 8 -6.39 20.42 -11.45
N ASP A 9 -6.60 19.59 -12.45
CA ASP A 9 -7.64 19.77 -13.47
C ASP A 9 -8.92 19.07 -13.00
N GLU A 10 -10.10 19.61 -13.34
CA GLU A 10 -11.39 19.03 -12.94
C GLU A 10 -11.61 17.60 -13.49
N ASN A 11 -10.99 17.27 -14.61
CA ASN A 11 -11.11 15.98 -15.28
C ASN A 11 -9.88 15.07 -15.10
N GLU A 12 -8.90 15.51 -14.29
CA GLU A 12 -7.65 14.77 -14.07
C GLU A 12 -7.92 13.42 -13.43
N LYS A 13 -7.34 12.36 -13.98
CA LYS A 13 -7.31 11.01 -13.40
C LYS A 13 -6.00 10.79 -12.66
N PRO A 14 -5.93 9.82 -11.74
CA PRO A 14 -4.76 9.61 -10.87
C PRO A 14 -3.40 9.52 -11.56
N LEU A 15 -3.33 8.98 -12.77
CA LEU A 15 -2.07 8.78 -13.49
C LEU A 15 -1.90 9.67 -14.73
N ASP A 16 -2.80 10.63 -14.97
CA ASP A 16 -2.64 11.58 -16.07
C ASP A 16 -1.40 12.46 -15.89
N ARG A 17 -0.97 12.64 -14.64
CA ARG A 17 0.28 13.31 -14.27
C ARG A 17 1.21 12.37 -13.52
N MET A 18 2.22 11.88 -14.22
CA MET A 18 3.28 11.05 -13.60
C MET A 18 4.31 11.94 -12.91
N VAL A 19 4.57 11.69 -11.61
CA VAL A 19 5.62 12.38 -10.85
C VAL A 19 6.81 11.45 -10.65
N THR A 20 8.01 12.00 -10.81
CA THR A 20 9.28 11.26 -10.70
C THR A 20 10.18 11.78 -9.58
N ASP A 21 9.86 12.97 -9.06
CA ASP A 21 10.60 13.69 -8.02
C ASP A 21 9.89 13.66 -6.64
N GLY A 22 8.94 12.74 -6.48
CA GLY A 22 8.15 12.61 -5.26
C GLY A 22 6.92 13.52 -5.19
N GLY A 23 6.83 14.60 -5.94
CA GLY A 23 5.69 15.52 -5.91
C GLY A 23 5.26 15.88 -4.48
N PHE A 24 3.96 15.91 -4.21
CA PHE A 24 3.42 16.16 -2.86
C PHE A 24 3.65 15.02 -1.86
N VAL A 25 4.13 13.83 -2.26
CA VAL A 25 4.58 12.79 -1.32
C VAL A 25 5.69 13.33 -0.41
N GLY A 26 6.46 14.30 -0.90
CA GLY A 26 7.50 15.01 -0.14
C GLY A 26 7.03 15.73 1.13
N ILE A 27 5.74 15.83 1.42
CA ILE A 27 5.24 16.36 2.71
C ILE A 27 5.47 15.40 3.87
N PHE A 28 5.59 14.09 3.60
CA PHE A 28 5.88 13.08 4.61
C PHE A 28 7.38 13.00 4.91
N ARG A 29 7.73 12.89 6.20
CA ARG A 29 9.10 12.60 6.65
C ARG A 29 9.33 11.12 6.87
N THR A 30 8.24 10.39 7.25
CA THR A 30 8.28 8.95 7.50
C THR A 30 7.09 8.26 6.84
N ILE A 31 7.37 7.21 6.10
CA ILE A 31 6.37 6.31 5.49
C ILE A 31 6.71 4.88 5.91
N ALA A 32 5.73 4.06 6.22
CA ALA A 32 5.90 2.62 6.38
C ALA A 32 5.21 1.88 5.23
N VAL A 33 5.91 0.93 4.62
CA VAL A 33 5.37 0.05 3.59
C VAL A 33 5.11 -1.31 4.22
N VAL A 34 3.85 -1.67 4.32
CA VAL A 34 3.37 -2.97 4.84
C VAL A 34 2.96 -3.81 3.64
N GLY A 35 3.66 -4.92 3.40
CA GLY A 35 3.39 -5.71 2.19
C GLY A 35 4.12 -7.05 2.15
N ASP A 36 4.11 -7.62 0.99
CA ASP A 36 4.71 -8.91 0.67
C ASP A 36 6.02 -8.79 -0.12
N SER A 37 6.34 -9.80 -0.95
CA SER A 37 7.55 -9.86 -1.77
C SER A 37 7.70 -8.68 -2.73
N LEU A 38 6.61 -8.21 -3.33
CA LEU A 38 6.67 -7.05 -4.25
C LEU A 38 6.99 -5.75 -3.52
N SER A 39 6.74 -5.69 -2.21
CA SER A 39 7.04 -4.53 -1.37
C SER A 39 8.39 -4.62 -0.67
N SER A 40 8.86 -5.83 -0.34
CA SER A 40 10.18 -6.04 0.27
C SER A 40 11.34 -5.88 -0.72
N GLY A 41 11.06 -5.83 -2.02
CA GLY A 41 12.08 -5.80 -3.07
C GLY A 41 12.67 -7.18 -3.35
N GLU A 42 11.84 -8.23 -3.30
CA GLU A 42 12.31 -9.59 -3.53
C GLU A 42 12.69 -9.81 -4.99
N PHE A 43 13.83 -10.46 -5.18
CA PHE A 43 14.30 -10.97 -6.47
C PHE A 43 14.34 -12.48 -6.47
N GLU A 44 13.99 -13.05 -7.62
CA GLU A 44 14.05 -14.47 -7.89
C GLU A 44 15.28 -14.79 -8.75
N CYS A 45 16.14 -15.68 -8.27
CA CYS A 45 17.29 -16.16 -9.01
C CYS A 45 17.13 -17.66 -9.27
N LYS A 46 16.97 -18.03 -10.54
CA LYS A 46 16.87 -19.43 -10.98
C LYS A 46 18.25 -20.03 -11.22
N LEU A 47 18.61 -21.02 -10.41
CA LEU A 47 19.77 -21.86 -10.61
C LEU A 47 19.32 -23.20 -11.22
N PRO A 48 20.25 -24.03 -11.77
CA PRO A 48 19.88 -25.29 -12.43
C PRO A 48 19.10 -26.27 -11.52
N ASP A 49 19.34 -26.25 -10.23
CA ASP A 49 18.81 -27.20 -9.24
C ASP A 49 17.87 -26.55 -8.21
N LYS A 50 17.77 -25.23 -8.16
CA LYS A 50 16.94 -24.51 -7.17
C LYS A 50 16.63 -23.10 -7.58
N THR A 51 15.59 -22.55 -6.98
CA THR A 51 15.27 -21.11 -7.02
C THR A 51 15.64 -20.48 -5.68
N LEU A 52 16.32 -19.33 -5.73
CA LEU A 52 16.62 -18.51 -4.56
C LEU A 52 15.74 -17.26 -4.58
N TYR A 53 15.24 -16.87 -3.42
CA TYR A 53 14.46 -15.66 -3.19
C TYR A 53 15.25 -14.76 -2.24
N MET A 54 15.38 -13.48 -2.59
CA MET A 54 16.21 -12.54 -1.85
C MET A 54 15.51 -11.20 -1.73
N ASP A 55 15.17 -10.81 -0.50
CA ASP A 55 14.67 -9.47 -0.19
C ASP A 55 15.82 -8.46 -0.32
N MET A 56 15.77 -7.64 -1.36
CA MET A 56 16.73 -6.57 -1.64
C MET A 56 16.05 -5.21 -1.52
N PHE A 57 15.73 -4.82 -0.29
CA PHE A 57 14.91 -3.64 0.01
C PHE A 57 15.39 -2.36 -0.65
N ASP A 58 16.70 -2.19 -0.87
CA ASP A 58 17.25 -1.03 -1.57
C ASP A 58 16.72 -0.86 -3.01
N TYR A 59 16.23 -1.94 -3.60
CA TYR A 59 15.59 -1.95 -4.92
C TYR A 59 14.07 -1.92 -4.86
N SER A 60 13.47 -1.98 -3.66
CA SER A 60 12.00 -1.93 -3.54
C SER A 60 11.44 -0.60 -4.03
N TRP A 61 10.19 -0.63 -4.48
CA TRP A 61 9.49 0.60 -4.85
C TRP A 61 9.39 1.59 -3.69
N GLY A 62 9.31 1.10 -2.44
CA GLY A 62 9.33 1.94 -1.24
C GLY A 62 10.63 2.73 -1.10
N GLN A 63 11.79 2.13 -1.39
CA GLN A 63 13.08 2.84 -1.36
C GLN A 63 13.26 3.81 -2.53
N TYR A 64 12.67 3.53 -3.69
CA TYR A 64 12.63 4.51 -4.76
C TYR A 64 11.79 5.74 -4.36
N ILE A 65 10.64 5.54 -3.70
CA ILE A 65 9.85 6.65 -3.11
C ILE A 65 10.69 7.43 -2.10
N ALA A 66 11.40 6.74 -1.19
CA ALA A 66 12.26 7.38 -0.20
C ALA A 66 13.28 8.34 -0.82
N ARG A 67 13.96 7.88 -1.89
CA ARG A 67 14.96 8.69 -2.62
C ARG A 67 14.33 9.85 -3.38
N ALA A 68 13.20 9.63 -4.05
CA ALA A 68 12.53 10.65 -4.85
C ALA A 68 11.89 11.74 -3.96
N ALA A 69 11.18 11.34 -2.90
CA ALA A 69 10.46 12.25 -2.02
C ALA A 69 11.30 12.82 -0.87
N GLY A 70 12.56 12.36 -0.68
CA GLY A 70 13.43 12.79 0.39
C GLY A 70 12.89 12.44 1.79
N CYS A 71 12.24 11.29 1.94
CA CYS A 71 11.67 10.79 3.19
C CYS A 71 12.33 9.49 3.64
N LYS A 72 12.10 9.10 4.89
CA LYS A 72 12.48 7.78 5.39
C LYS A 72 11.34 6.80 5.14
N VAL A 73 11.65 5.66 4.51
CA VAL A 73 10.70 4.56 4.35
C VAL A 73 11.12 3.38 5.22
N TYR A 74 10.21 2.92 6.08
CA TYR A 74 10.36 1.69 6.84
C TYR A 74 9.89 0.50 5.99
N ASN A 75 10.72 -0.55 5.94
CA ASN A 75 10.31 -1.83 5.39
C ASN A 75 9.55 -2.64 6.44
N PHE A 76 8.25 -2.72 6.29
CA PHE A 76 7.36 -3.58 7.07
C PHE A 76 6.80 -4.71 6.19
N SER A 77 7.64 -5.21 5.29
CA SER A 77 7.30 -6.20 4.28
C SER A 77 8.26 -7.38 4.32
N ARG A 78 7.83 -8.51 3.79
CA ARG A 78 8.65 -9.72 3.62
C ARG A 78 8.05 -10.60 2.52
N GLY A 79 8.88 -11.34 1.80
CA GLY A 79 8.45 -12.35 0.84
C GLY A 79 7.39 -13.31 1.41
N GLY A 80 6.35 -13.60 0.63
CA GLY A 80 5.25 -14.51 1.02
C GLY A 80 4.31 -14.00 2.12
N MET A 81 4.42 -12.73 2.55
CA MET A 81 3.63 -12.19 3.67
C MET A 81 2.13 -12.17 3.36
N THR A 82 1.35 -12.59 4.36
CA THR A 82 -0.10 -12.44 4.42
C THR A 82 -0.50 -11.48 5.53
N ALA A 83 -1.68 -10.86 5.44
CA ALA A 83 -2.23 -10.03 6.52
C ALA A 83 -2.38 -10.85 7.81
N LYS A 84 -2.77 -12.12 7.68
CA LYS A 84 -2.86 -13.05 8.81
C LYS A 84 -1.51 -13.23 9.52
N GLU A 85 -0.48 -13.65 8.82
CA GLU A 85 0.85 -13.89 9.41
C GLU A 85 1.47 -12.61 9.96
N TYR A 86 1.23 -11.48 9.27
CA TYR A 86 1.66 -10.17 9.73
C TYR A 86 1.13 -9.86 11.14
N CYS A 87 -0.17 -10.06 11.36
CA CYS A 87 -0.84 -9.80 12.65
C CYS A 87 -0.47 -10.81 13.72
N GLU A 88 -0.37 -12.11 13.39
CA GLU A 88 -0.19 -13.20 14.36
C GLU A 88 1.21 -13.25 14.97
N GLY A 89 2.24 -12.78 14.27
CA GLY A 89 3.59 -12.90 14.80
C GLY A 89 4.66 -12.04 14.17
N PHE A 90 4.67 -11.91 12.85
CA PHE A 90 5.77 -11.27 12.14
C PHE A 90 6.02 -9.81 12.58
N ALA A 91 4.98 -9.00 12.62
CA ALA A 91 5.13 -7.59 12.95
C ALA A 91 5.60 -7.38 14.41
N ALA A 92 5.16 -8.24 15.35
CA ALA A 92 5.62 -8.22 16.73
C ALA A 92 7.08 -8.65 16.84
N ALA A 93 7.47 -9.74 16.18
CA ALA A 93 8.85 -10.26 16.19
C ALA A 93 9.86 -9.26 15.60
N GLN A 94 9.43 -8.42 14.66
CA GLN A 94 10.25 -7.38 14.04
C GLN A 94 10.08 -5.99 14.69
N SER A 95 9.37 -5.91 15.83
CA SER A 95 9.09 -4.65 16.53
C SER A 95 8.46 -3.58 15.61
N MET A 96 7.58 -4.00 14.69
CA MET A 96 6.91 -3.07 13.77
C MET A 96 5.77 -2.32 14.45
N TRP A 97 5.26 -2.85 15.56
CA TRP A 97 4.28 -2.18 16.42
C TRP A 97 4.90 -1.21 17.43
N ASP A 98 6.22 -0.98 17.39
CA ASP A 98 6.89 -0.05 18.29
C ASP A 98 6.55 1.40 17.91
N THR A 99 6.13 2.20 18.88
CA THR A 99 5.85 3.64 18.70
C THR A 99 7.05 4.43 18.18
N ALA A 100 8.29 3.96 18.46
CA ALA A 100 9.51 4.56 17.90
C ALA A 100 9.61 4.41 16.37
N LYS A 101 8.84 3.49 15.79
CA LYS A 101 8.73 3.28 14.34
C LYS A 101 7.41 3.84 13.78
N ALA A 102 6.65 4.61 14.56
CA ALA A 102 5.42 5.23 14.08
C ALA A 102 5.70 6.09 12.84
N ALA A 103 4.93 5.87 11.77
CA ALA A 103 5.05 6.60 10.52
C ALA A 103 3.93 7.65 10.37
N GLN A 104 4.19 8.68 9.57
CA GLN A 104 3.16 9.66 9.21
C GLN A 104 2.20 9.12 8.16
N ALA A 105 2.67 8.16 7.36
CA ALA A 105 1.84 7.45 6.40
C ALA A 105 2.17 5.95 6.40
N TYR A 106 1.16 5.14 6.16
CA TYR A 106 1.27 3.70 5.95
C TYR A 106 0.73 3.36 4.57
N ILE A 107 1.52 2.67 3.76
CA ILE A 107 1.08 2.15 2.46
C ILE A 107 0.93 0.64 2.65
N ILE A 108 -0.31 0.12 2.52
CA ILE A 108 -0.62 -1.29 2.79
C ILE A 108 -0.87 -1.99 1.46
N ALA A 109 -0.01 -2.94 1.12
CA ALA A 109 0.01 -3.71 -0.12
C ALA A 109 0.06 -5.22 0.19
N LEU A 110 -0.92 -5.69 0.98
CA LEU A 110 -1.14 -7.10 1.30
C LEU A 110 -2.38 -7.62 0.56
N GLY A 111 -2.42 -8.91 0.27
CA GLY A 111 -3.60 -9.56 -0.28
C GLY A 111 -3.30 -10.68 -1.26
N ALA A 112 -2.27 -10.58 -2.09
CA ALA A 112 -1.96 -11.60 -3.09
C ALA A 112 -1.74 -12.98 -2.44
N ASN A 113 -0.93 -13.05 -1.39
CA ASN A 113 -0.69 -14.31 -0.68
C ASN A 113 -1.90 -14.77 0.15
N ASP A 114 -2.71 -13.84 0.67
CA ASP A 114 -3.94 -14.17 1.38
C ASP A 114 -4.96 -14.84 0.44
N LEU A 115 -5.22 -14.20 -0.68
CA LEU A 115 -6.32 -14.57 -1.59
C LEU A 115 -5.92 -15.67 -2.57
N PHE A 116 -4.74 -15.60 -3.17
CA PHE A 116 -4.28 -16.58 -4.15
C PHE A 116 -3.46 -17.70 -3.53
N GLY A 117 -2.63 -17.40 -2.53
CA GLY A 117 -1.79 -18.36 -1.83
C GLY A 117 -2.58 -19.21 -0.83
N LEU A 118 -3.15 -18.56 0.19
CA LEU A 118 -3.92 -19.22 1.25
C LEU A 118 -5.38 -19.48 0.87
N ARG A 119 -5.90 -18.87 -0.19
CA ARG A 119 -7.30 -18.94 -0.63
C ARG A 119 -8.27 -18.54 0.49
N GLN A 120 -7.90 -17.51 1.26
CA GLN A 120 -8.79 -16.98 2.28
C GLN A 120 -10.04 -16.38 1.64
N PRO A 121 -11.20 -16.47 2.30
CA PRO A 121 -12.37 -15.68 1.91
C PRO A 121 -12.04 -14.19 1.95
N VAL A 122 -12.51 -13.41 0.98
CA VAL A 122 -12.33 -11.95 0.95
C VAL A 122 -12.92 -11.31 2.22
N GLY A 123 -14.11 -11.73 2.63
CA GLY A 123 -14.82 -11.14 3.77
C GLY A 123 -15.43 -9.78 3.44
N ASP A 124 -15.93 -9.10 4.48
CA ASP A 124 -16.55 -7.78 4.37
C ASP A 124 -16.40 -7.01 5.70
N LEU A 125 -16.88 -5.76 5.77
CA LEU A 125 -16.87 -4.93 6.99
C LEU A 125 -17.66 -5.54 8.16
N SER A 126 -18.63 -6.41 7.91
CA SER A 126 -19.30 -7.18 8.96
C SER A 126 -18.38 -8.14 9.74
N ASP A 127 -17.18 -8.41 9.21
CA ASP A 127 -16.14 -9.21 9.83
C ASP A 127 -15.22 -8.40 10.77
N VAL A 128 -15.46 -7.09 10.89
CA VAL A 128 -14.61 -6.15 11.62
C VAL A 128 -15.31 -5.69 12.90
N CYS A 129 -14.62 -5.77 14.02
CA CYS A 129 -15.06 -5.22 15.30
C CYS A 129 -14.29 -3.93 15.61
N ASP A 130 -14.97 -2.78 15.56
CA ASP A 130 -14.33 -1.46 15.72
C ASP A 130 -13.71 -1.25 17.10
N GLU A 131 -14.34 -1.78 18.13
CA GLU A 131 -13.90 -1.61 19.52
C GLU A 131 -12.71 -2.52 19.87
N ASP A 132 -12.61 -3.69 19.21
CA ASP A 132 -11.66 -4.73 19.58
C ASP A 132 -11.23 -5.58 18.38
N TYR A 133 -10.12 -5.22 17.76
CA TYR A 133 -9.58 -5.92 16.58
C TYR A 133 -9.31 -7.42 16.84
N THR A 134 -9.16 -7.84 18.09
CA THR A 134 -8.95 -9.26 18.42
C THR A 134 -10.19 -10.11 18.18
N LYS A 135 -11.34 -9.47 17.94
CA LYS A 135 -12.62 -10.10 17.59
C LYS A 135 -12.93 -10.08 16.11
N ASN A 136 -12.04 -9.52 15.29
CA ASN A 136 -12.20 -9.59 13.85
C ASN A 136 -12.22 -11.05 13.38
N THR A 137 -13.04 -11.34 12.38
CA THR A 137 -13.10 -12.68 11.77
C THR A 137 -11.76 -13.04 11.15
N ASP A 138 -11.36 -14.30 11.25
CA ASP A 138 -10.11 -14.82 10.65
C ASP A 138 -10.29 -15.05 9.14
N ASN A 139 -10.44 -13.95 8.38
CA ASN A 139 -10.46 -13.89 6.93
C ASN A 139 -9.66 -12.66 6.46
N TYR A 140 -9.56 -12.45 5.14
CA TYR A 140 -8.74 -11.37 4.62
C TYR A 140 -9.21 -9.99 5.10
N ALA A 141 -10.51 -9.67 5.05
CA ALA A 141 -11.05 -8.38 5.50
C ALA A 141 -10.73 -8.11 6.98
N GLY A 142 -11.00 -9.09 7.86
CA GLY A 142 -10.76 -8.97 9.30
C GLY A 142 -9.27 -8.78 9.61
N ARG A 143 -8.38 -9.52 8.96
CA ARG A 143 -6.93 -9.41 9.18
C ARG A 143 -6.34 -8.14 8.59
N TYR A 144 -6.79 -7.72 7.41
CA TYR A 144 -6.37 -6.47 6.81
C TYR A 144 -6.78 -5.26 7.66
N CYS A 145 -8.02 -5.24 8.15
CA CYS A 145 -8.51 -4.19 9.05
C CYS A 145 -7.79 -4.21 10.41
N GLU A 146 -7.40 -5.39 10.94
CA GLU A 146 -6.58 -5.48 12.15
C GLU A 146 -5.25 -4.73 11.98
N VAL A 147 -4.59 -4.82 10.82
CA VAL A 147 -3.37 -4.05 10.54
C VAL A 147 -3.63 -2.54 10.68
N ILE A 148 -4.71 -2.04 10.07
CA ILE A 148 -5.09 -0.62 10.14
C ILE A 148 -5.40 -0.22 11.57
N GLN A 149 -6.26 -0.97 12.28
CA GLN A 149 -6.68 -0.67 13.64
C GLN A 149 -5.50 -0.61 14.61
N ARG A 150 -4.52 -1.52 14.46
CA ARG A 150 -3.31 -1.52 15.31
C ARG A 150 -2.42 -0.32 15.03
N TYR A 151 -2.21 0.06 13.77
CA TYR A 151 -1.44 1.28 13.46
C TYR A 151 -2.18 2.55 13.83
N LYS A 152 -3.50 2.60 13.76
CA LYS A 152 -4.30 3.74 14.26
C LYS A 152 -4.18 3.91 15.77
N LYS A 153 -3.97 2.84 16.55
CA LYS A 153 -3.65 2.95 17.98
C LYS A 153 -2.26 3.53 18.24
N ILE A 154 -1.30 3.30 17.35
CA ILE A 154 0.09 3.78 17.48
C ILE A 154 0.23 5.22 16.95
N ALA A 155 -0.41 5.53 15.84
CA ALA A 155 -0.35 6.80 15.13
C ALA A 155 -1.77 7.20 14.65
N PRO A 156 -2.63 7.72 15.55
CA PRO A 156 -4.05 7.97 15.26
C PRO A 156 -4.30 8.92 14.08
N ASP A 157 -3.40 9.90 13.88
CA ASP A 157 -3.53 10.90 12.82
C ASP A 157 -2.80 10.53 11.52
N ALA A 158 -2.15 9.35 11.47
CA ALA A 158 -1.45 8.89 10.28
C ALA A 158 -2.39 8.70 9.09
N LYS A 159 -1.82 8.83 7.89
CA LYS A 159 -2.54 8.59 6.64
C LYS A 159 -2.31 7.16 6.17
N PHE A 160 -3.36 6.50 5.69
CA PHE A 160 -3.31 5.12 5.23
C PHE A 160 -3.64 5.09 3.74
N PHE A 161 -2.76 4.50 2.95
CA PHE A 161 -2.94 4.30 1.52
C PHE A 161 -3.09 2.81 1.26
N LEU A 162 -4.26 2.39 0.78
CA LEU A 162 -4.63 0.99 0.59
C LEU A 162 -4.45 0.65 -0.88
N LEU A 163 -3.52 -0.23 -1.21
CA LEU A 163 -3.28 -0.63 -2.60
C LEU A 163 -4.25 -1.74 -3.01
N THR A 164 -4.89 -1.55 -4.16
CA THR A 164 -5.55 -2.66 -4.85
C THR A 164 -4.53 -3.46 -5.66
N MET A 165 -4.83 -4.71 -5.93
CA MET A 165 -4.02 -5.52 -6.84
C MET A 165 -4.31 -5.10 -8.29
N PRO A 166 -3.28 -4.96 -9.15
CA PRO A 166 -3.48 -4.65 -10.56
C PRO A 166 -4.20 -5.79 -11.29
N SER A 167 -4.91 -5.47 -12.39
CA SER A 167 -5.50 -6.46 -13.29
C SER A 167 -4.41 -7.09 -14.16
N ASP A 168 -4.56 -8.37 -14.49
CA ASP A 168 -3.74 -9.06 -15.48
C ASP A 168 -4.22 -8.80 -16.92
N GLY A 169 -5.33 -8.08 -17.10
CA GLY A 169 -5.96 -7.83 -18.41
C GLY A 169 -6.65 -9.07 -18.99
N GLY A 170 -6.97 -10.04 -18.14
CA GLY A 170 -7.66 -11.27 -18.51
C GLY A 170 -9.17 -11.08 -18.74
N ASP A 171 -9.88 -12.19 -18.89
CA ASP A 171 -11.34 -12.19 -19.00
C ASP A 171 -11.95 -11.69 -17.67
N PRO A 172 -12.73 -10.58 -17.66
CA PRO A 172 -13.39 -10.07 -16.46
C PRO A 172 -14.33 -11.08 -15.78
N GLU A 173 -14.80 -12.09 -16.53
CA GLU A 173 -15.65 -13.15 -15.99
C GLU A 173 -14.85 -14.30 -15.36
N SER A 174 -13.53 -14.32 -15.48
CA SER A 174 -12.68 -15.31 -14.83
C SER A 174 -12.75 -15.21 -13.30
N GLU A 175 -12.53 -16.32 -12.60
CA GLU A 175 -12.46 -16.31 -11.12
C GLU A 175 -11.34 -15.41 -10.60
N HIS A 176 -10.24 -15.32 -11.33
CA HIS A 176 -9.10 -14.48 -10.98
C HIS A 176 -9.48 -12.98 -10.99
N GLU A 177 -9.98 -12.47 -12.11
CA GLU A 177 -10.37 -11.05 -12.24
C GLU A 177 -11.54 -10.69 -11.31
N LYS A 178 -12.48 -11.61 -11.08
CA LYS A 178 -13.54 -11.42 -10.07
C LYS A 178 -12.98 -11.27 -8.65
N LEU A 179 -11.93 -12.01 -8.32
CA LEU A 179 -11.29 -11.91 -7.02
C LEU A 179 -10.53 -10.59 -6.86
N LEU A 180 -9.84 -10.12 -7.91
CA LEU A 180 -9.20 -8.79 -7.95
C LEU A 180 -10.24 -7.68 -7.78
N SER A 181 -11.37 -7.79 -8.47
CA SER A 181 -12.48 -6.83 -8.35
C SER A 181 -13.08 -6.82 -6.94
N ALA A 182 -13.30 -7.99 -6.34
CA ALA A 182 -13.81 -8.10 -4.97
C ALA A 182 -12.83 -7.50 -3.94
N GLN A 183 -11.52 -7.69 -4.12
CA GLN A 183 -10.51 -7.05 -3.29
C GLN A 183 -10.55 -5.53 -3.46
N THR A 184 -10.68 -5.04 -4.69
CA THR A 184 -10.78 -3.61 -4.97
C THR A 184 -12.00 -2.99 -4.30
N GLU A 185 -13.18 -3.61 -4.41
CA GLU A 185 -14.40 -3.15 -3.72
C GLU A 185 -14.24 -3.12 -2.21
N LEU A 186 -13.59 -4.13 -1.64
CA LEU A 186 -13.30 -4.17 -0.20
C LEU A 186 -12.40 -2.99 0.21
N MET A 187 -11.36 -2.65 -0.57
CA MET A 187 -10.48 -1.51 -0.24
C MET A 187 -11.24 -0.18 -0.20
N TYR A 188 -12.18 0.04 -1.11
CA TYR A 188 -13.04 1.23 -1.07
C TYR A 188 -13.93 1.25 0.17
N LYS A 189 -14.58 0.14 0.51
CA LYS A 189 -15.40 0.03 1.73
C LYS A 189 -14.57 0.31 2.99
N ILE A 190 -13.35 -0.24 3.08
CA ILE A 190 -12.43 0.00 4.21
C ILE A 190 -12.03 1.48 4.27
N ALA A 191 -11.74 2.11 3.13
CA ALA A 191 -11.35 3.52 3.10
C ALA A 191 -12.50 4.46 3.49
N GLU A 192 -13.76 4.09 3.21
CA GLU A 192 -14.94 4.82 3.67
C GLU A 192 -15.22 4.60 5.16
N HIS A 193 -14.86 3.44 5.70
CA HIS A 193 -15.11 3.07 7.09
C HIS A 193 -14.11 3.71 8.07
N PHE A 194 -12.83 3.78 7.71
CA PHE A 194 -11.78 4.33 8.56
C PHE A 194 -11.35 5.74 8.14
N ASP A 195 -11.31 6.67 9.07
CA ASP A 195 -10.76 8.01 8.83
C ASP A 195 -9.30 7.96 8.35
N ASN A 196 -8.91 8.93 7.53
CA ASN A 196 -7.54 9.06 7.00
C ASN A 196 -7.09 7.89 6.11
N CYS A 197 -8.01 7.13 5.54
CA CYS A 197 -7.75 6.04 4.61
C CYS A 197 -8.09 6.45 3.17
N TYR A 198 -7.23 6.08 2.21
CA TYR A 198 -7.34 6.43 0.79
C TYR A 198 -6.99 5.22 -0.05
N VAL A 199 -7.73 4.97 -1.13
CA VAL A 199 -7.43 3.86 -2.04
C VAL A 199 -6.46 4.31 -3.12
N ILE A 200 -5.43 3.51 -3.37
CA ILE A 200 -4.60 3.57 -4.58
C ILE A 200 -5.09 2.43 -5.49
N ASP A 201 -5.98 2.77 -6.41
CA ASP A 201 -6.64 1.79 -7.27
C ASP A 201 -5.76 1.43 -8.47
N LEU A 202 -4.85 0.48 -8.24
CA LEU A 202 -3.98 -0.05 -9.29
C LEU A 202 -4.77 -0.93 -10.27
N ASN A 203 -5.85 -1.58 -9.81
CA ASN A 203 -6.70 -2.42 -10.65
C ASN A 203 -7.26 -1.63 -11.85
N LYS A 204 -7.71 -0.41 -11.58
CA LYS A 204 -8.35 0.44 -12.58
C LYS A 204 -7.39 1.33 -13.38
N TYR A 205 -6.32 1.82 -12.75
CA TYR A 205 -5.52 2.91 -13.33
C TYR A 205 -4.11 2.51 -13.72
N MET A 206 -3.56 1.42 -13.18
CA MET A 206 -2.28 0.89 -13.63
C MET A 206 -2.45 0.17 -14.97
N PRO A 207 -1.45 0.16 -15.87
CA PRO A 207 -1.48 -0.75 -17.02
C PRO A 207 -1.68 -2.20 -16.57
N ALA A 208 -2.49 -2.95 -17.31
CA ALA A 208 -2.69 -4.36 -17.04
C ALA A 208 -1.34 -5.11 -17.05
N GLN A 209 -1.18 -6.04 -16.12
CA GLN A 209 0.03 -6.88 -16.04
C GLN A 209 -0.06 -8.05 -17.02
N ASP A 210 -0.24 -7.72 -18.29
CA ASP A 210 -0.29 -8.64 -19.41
C ASP A 210 1.10 -9.22 -19.77
N PRO A 211 1.22 -10.09 -20.78
CA PRO A 211 2.51 -10.64 -21.18
C PRO A 211 3.57 -9.60 -21.59
N GLU A 212 3.16 -8.47 -22.20
CA GLU A 212 4.08 -7.38 -22.56
C GLU A 212 4.59 -6.67 -21.31
N TYR A 213 3.73 -6.43 -20.34
CA TYR A 213 4.11 -5.88 -19.03
C TYR A 213 5.11 -6.80 -18.33
N HIS A 214 4.85 -8.11 -18.31
CA HIS A 214 5.75 -9.10 -17.70
C HIS A 214 7.11 -9.15 -18.40
N GLU A 215 7.17 -9.10 -19.72
CA GLU A 215 8.44 -9.08 -20.46
C GLU A 215 9.32 -7.89 -20.07
N ASN A 216 8.73 -6.72 -19.85
CA ASN A 216 9.46 -5.48 -19.57
C ASN A 216 9.80 -5.29 -18.08
N PHE A 217 8.90 -5.68 -17.17
CA PHE A 217 8.96 -5.28 -15.76
C PHE A 217 9.14 -6.44 -14.77
N TYR A 218 9.12 -7.68 -15.24
CA TYR A 218 9.35 -8.84 -14.37
C TYR A 218 10.68 -9.51 -14.66
N LEU A 219 11.21 -10.17 -13.64
CA LEU A 219 12.28 -11.14 -13.71
C LEU A 219 11.76 -12.42 -13.07
N HIS A 220 11.32 -13.37 -13.89
CA HIS A 220 10.60 -14.56 -13.43
C HIS A 220 9.27 -14.21 -12.73
N GLY A 221 9.10 -14.58 -11.47
CA GLY A 221 7.87 -14.34 -10.70
C GLY A 221 7.80 -13.01 -9.97
N HIS A 222 8.86 -12.20 -10.01
CA HIS A 222 8.95 -10.93 -9.28
C HIS A 222 9.37 -9.78 -10.19
N LEU A 223 9.17 -8.54 -9.71
CA LEU A 223 9.56 -7.36 -10.48
C LEU A 223 11.08 -7.30 -10.67
N ASN A 224 11.49 -6.85 -11.85
CA ASN A 224 12.87 -6.45 -12.10
C ASN A 224 13.10 -5.00 -11.60
N PRO A 225 14.35 -4.47 -11.61
CA PRO A 225 14.63 -3.11 -11.15
C PRO A 225 13.80 -2.02 -11.86
N CYS A 226 13.49 -2.20 -13.15
CA CYS A 226 12.65 -1.25 -13.89
C CYS A 226 11.19 -1.32 -13.42
N GLY A 227 10.68 -2.51 -13.13
CA GLY A 227 9.35 -2.72 -12.58
C GLY A 227 9.20 -2.08 -11.19
N TYR A 228 10.20 -2.19 -10.33
CA TYR A 228 10.21 -1.51 -9.02
C TYR A 228 10.21 0.01 -9.16
N ILE A 229 10.99 0.58 -10.09
CA ILE A 229 10.97 2.04 -10.35
C ILE A 229 9.60 2.46 -10.90
N PHE A 230 9.06 1.71 -11.87
CA PHE A 230 7.76 2.04 -12.46
C PHE A 230 6.64 1.98 -11.42
N THR A 231 6.60 0.95 -10.58
CA THR A 231 5.64 0.85 -9.46
C THR A 231 5.79 2.02 -8.50
N ALA A 232 7.02 2.43 -8.17
CA ALA A 232 7.25 3.61 -7.32
C ALA A 232 6.67 4.89 -7.94
N GLN A 233 6.87 5.11 -9.25
CA GLN A 233 6.33 6.26 -9.96
C GLN A 233 4.80 6.25 -9.99
N VAL A 234 4.18 5.09 -10.23
CA VAL A 234 2.71 4.93 -10.18
C VAL A 234 2.17 5.26 -8.80
N VAL A 235 2.73 4.66 -7.75
CA VAL A 235 2.28 4.88 -6.36
C VAL A 235 2.47 6.33 -5.93
N MET A 236 3.64 6.94 -6.22
CA MET A 236 3.88 8.36 -5.93
C MET A 236 2.89 9.27 -6.66
N SER A 237 2.64 9.01 -7.93
CA SER A 237 1.73 9.83 -8.75
C SER A 237 0.30 9.76 -8.22
N TYR A 238 -0.12 8.58 -7.79
CA TYR A 238 -1.44 8.40 -7.22
C TYR A 238 -1.57 9.10 -5.84
N ILE A 239 -0.57 8.98 -4.97
CA ILE A 239 -0.54 9.71 -3.69
C ILE A 239 -0.52 11.22 -3.93
N ASP A 240 0.28 11.70 -4.87
CA ASP A 240 0.31 13.12 -5.29
C ASP A 240 -1.07 13.61 -5.73
N TYR A 241 -1.75 12.82 -6.56
CA TYR A 241 -3.14 13.07 -6.97
C TYR A 241 -4.08 13.17 -5.77
N ILE A 242 -4.05 12.17 -4.85
CA ILE A 242 -4.90 12.15 -3.65
C ILE A 242 -4.68 13.42 -2.82
N ILE A 243 -3.42 13.80 -2.58
CA ILE A 243 -3.09 14.98 -1.79
C ILE A 243 -3.60 16.26 -2.45
N ARG A 244 -3.38 16.43 -3.76
CA ARG A 244 -3.80 17.62 -4.50
C ARG A 244 -5.33 17.80 -4.51
N HIS A 245 -6.08 16.69 -4.51
CA HIS A 245 -7.54 16.72 -4.51
C HIS A 245 -8.15 16.80 -3.09
N ASN A 246 -7.35 16.53 -2.05
CA ASN A 246 -7.79 16.51 -0.64
C ASN A 246 -6.89 17.36 0.26
N MET A 247 -6.42 18.52 -0.20
CA MET A 247 -5.43 19.35 0.51
C MET A 247 -5.81 19.65 1.96
N ALA A 248 -7.10 19.70 2.28
CA ALA A 248 -7.58 19.98 3.64
C ALA A 248 -7.12 18.91 4.64
N ASP A 249 -7.15 17.64 4.21
CA ASP A 249 -6.84 16.48 5.05
C ASP A 249 -5.35 16.36 5.36
N PHE A 250 -4.51 17.00 4.53
CA PHE A 250 -3.05 16.88 4.63
C PHE A 250 -2.37 18.11 5.26
N ARG A 251 -3.14 19.15 5.65
CA ARG A 251 -2.59 20.41 6.20
C ARG A 251 -1.72 20.21 7.43
N ARG A 252 -2.00 19.20 8.23
CA ARG A 252 -1.38 18.97 9.54
C ARG A 252 -0.43 17.77 9.58
N VAL A 253 -0.08 17.23 8.40
CA VAL A 253 0.84 16.07 8.30
C VAL A 253 2.16 16.31 9.07
N ALA A 254 2.69 17.53 9.06
CA ALA A 254 3.91 17.85 9.79
C ALA A 254 3.82 17.64 11.32
N TYR A 255 2.61 17.63 11.88
CA TYR A 255 2.38 17.44 13.33
C TYR A 255 2.12 15.99 13.73
N ILE A 256 1.88 15.07 12.77
CA ILE A 256 1.64 13.66 13.06
C ILE A 256 2.83 13.08 13.84
N ASN A 257 2.53 12.31 14.89
CA ASN A 257 3.49 11.73 15.82
C ASN A 257 4.34 12.77 16.60
N THR A 258 3.82 13.97 16.79
CA THR A 258 4.41 15.00 17.65
C THR A 258 3.46 15.36 18.80
N PRO A 259 3.92 16.08 19.84
CA PRO A 259 3.02 16.60 20.88
C PRO A 259 1.89 17.52 20.36
N TYR A 260 2.01 18.02 19.12
CA TYR A 260 1.05 18.92 18.47
C TYR A 260 0.10 18.17 17.51
N SER A 261 0.10 16.87 17.55
CA SER A 261 -0.81 16.00 16.79
C SER A 261 -2.26 16.27 17.20
N ASP A 262 -3.22 16.16 16.27
CA ASP A 262 -4.63 16.44 16.53
C ASP A 262 -5.20 15.56 17.64
N SER A 263 -4.78 14.30 17.67
CA SER A 263 -5.13 13.35 18.73
C SER A 263 -4.64 13.74 20.12
N ASN A 264 -3.58 14.55 20.24
CA ASN A 264 -3.04 15.02 21.51
C ASN A 264 -3.63 16.36 21.96
N MET A 265 -4.37 17.05 21.07
CA MET A 265 -4.95 18.36 21.34
C MET A 265 -6.45 18.30 21.69
N LYS A 266 -7.03 17.12 21.68
CA LYS A 266 -8.39 16.82 22.14
C LYS A 266 -8.35 16.44 23.59
#